data_aead79fb5dcffc3406e327ade0c5517f
#
_entry.id   aead79fb5dcffc3406e327ade0c5517f
#
_cell.length_a   1.000
_cell.length_b   1.000
_cell.length_c   1.000
_cell.angle_alpha   90.00
_cell.angle_beta   90.00
_cell.angle_gamma   90.00
#
_symmetry.space_group_name_H-M   'P 1'
#
loop_
_entity.id
_entity.type
_entity.pdbx_description
1 polymer ?
#
loop_
_entity_poly.entity_id
_entity_poly.type
_entity_poly.pdbx_seq_one_letter_code
_entity_poly.pdbx_strand_id
1 'polypeptide(L)'
;MEKQITDILRNLMACASVTNTEKEIAAETWMLDFFRKQPYFQTYPERCGLFPIPGDPLHRNTVWALVKCDGADNEEHDGKAAENDITAAEDKNAALTAVPVPTVVFMGHHDVVPADVYGDAAPWAFDLDTIAAHLNRETLSTEAYTDLLSGEWLFGRGCCDMLGGTAVQMALLAEQAEKVLQKDDKSKKTQNGKNVLVEKPVKTLRPGPDEAVVDDGDEEELFGPGKADTCGALLFLSVPDEESFSVGMRGSLSLLEGLEEQFNLDYRLAICAEPNQRLADGKTQVVYSGSIGKLLPVVLVQGKLVQVGSYREGLNPLGILSRVVAATEGDETFTERYGDEVSVPPVWMYVRDLKEGYDFSLPKRAAGYCNVLTFQKTPAQVMAYFLGKIKGVLEEVSHPVTVMTWVTLWQQAKQHSGFEKFWQETERKERELLQEEHKTFPEVTLWLMQRTLDFLNFDQPAVVFGFAPPYYPAVRSEEMKDAARFAVYKKALSALQEVEIKTYFPGVSDCSYCGIPEGTQNPVYQVNTPLWGNEYHFAVDALARLQIPFFLFGPWGRDLHQAGERVNRYSLTEEYPAVLRKLLHCVW
;
A
#
# COMPACT_ATOMS: atom_id res chain seq x y z
N MET A 1 -15.74 -1.77 24.59
CA MET A 1 -15.25 -1.52 23.24
C MET A 1 -14.95 -0.03 23.02
N GLU A 2 -15.90 0.91 23.14
CA GLU A 2 -15.68 2.37 22.98
C GLU A 2 -14.45 2.88 23.74
N LYS A 3 -14.42 2.66 25.08
CA LYS A 3 -13.27 3.04 25.92
C LYS A 3 -11.95 2.43 25.42
N GLN A 4 -11.96 1.15 25.04
CA GLN A 4 -10.76 0.47 24.57
C GLN A 4 -10.24 1.07 23.27
N ILE A 5 -11.12 1.34 22.29
CA ILE A 5 -10.76 1.98 21.02
C ILE A 5 -10.17 3.37 21.28
N THR A 6 -10.83 4.19 22.09
CA THR A 6 -10.35 5.54 22.42
C THR A 6 -9.01 5.52 23.17
N ASP A 7 -8.81 4.55 24.08
CA ASP A 7 -7.54 4.39 24.80
C ASP A 7 -6.42 3.93 23.86
N ILE A 8 -6.69 3.04 22.90
CA ILE A 8 -5.71 2.63 21.89
C ILE A 8 -5.35 3.84 21.01
N LEU A 9 -6.34 4.55 20.47
CA LEU A 9 -6.12 5.74 19.64
C LEU A 9 -5.28 6.80 20.36
N ARG A 10 -5.60 7.11 21.63
CA ARG A 10 -4.86 8.07 22.44
C ARG A 10 -3.38 7.71 22.55
N ASN A 11 -3.07 6.45 22.77
CA ASN A 11 -1.70 5.99 22.91
C ASN A 11 -0.94 5.98 21.58
N LEU A 12 -1.61 5.59 20.49
CA LEU A 12 -1.02 5.63 19.16
C LEU A 12 -0.69 7.07 18.74
N MET A 13 -1.61 8.01 18.92
CA MET A 13 -1.36 9.43 18.65
C MET A 13 -0.20 9.97 19.50
N ALA A 14 -0.14 9.60 20.79
CA ALA A 14 0.94 10.06 21.68
C ALA A 14 2.35 9.57 21.25
N CYS A 15 2.45 8.54 20.40
CA CYS A 15 3.73 8.13 19.80
C CYS A 15 4.28 9.19 18.82
N ALA A 16 3.43 10.08 18.29
CA ALA A 16 3.78 11.11 17.32
C ALA A 16 4.63 10.56 16.16
N SER A 17 4.17 9.46 15.57
CA SER A 17 4.88 8.66 14.57
C SER A 17 4.93 9.35 13.20
N VAL A 18 5.58 10.51 13.15
CA VAL A 18 5.71 11.30 11.91
C VAL A 18 6.49 10.50 10.88
N THR A 19 5.91 10.42 9.68
CA THR A 19 6.48 9.69 8.54
C THR A 19 7.94 10.06 8.27
N ASN A 20 8.74 9.10 7.84
CA ASN A 20 10.15 9.27 7.51
C ASN A 20 11.01 9.70 8.73
N THR A 21 10.61 9.33 9.94
CA THR A 21 11.37 9.56 11.18
C THR A 21 11.46 8.30 12.04
N GLU A 22 12.46 8.25 12.91
CA GLU A 22 12.60 7.18 13.92
C GLU A 22 11.44 7.12 14.92
N LYS A 23 10.55 8.12 14.93
CA LYS A 23 9.37 8.14 15.82
C LYS A 23 8.34 7.07 15.46
N GLU A 24 8.34 6.59 14.21
CA GLU A 24 7.49 5.48 13.82
C GLU A 24 7.75 4.23 14.65
N ILE A 25 9.01 3.97 15.06
CA ILE A 25 9.41 2.83 15.92
C ILE A 25 8.70 2.85 17.29
N ALA A 26 8.34 4.03 17.78
CA ALA A 26 7.61 4.13 19.04
C ALA A 26 6.19 3.54 18.92
N ALA A 27 5.49 3.78 17.81
CA ALA A 27 4.18 3.20 17.52
C ALA A 27 4.28 1.67 17.34
N GLU A 28 5.29 1.20 16.59
CA GLU A 28 5.58 -0.24 16.40
C GLU A 28 5.74 -0.96 17.73
N THR A 29 6.59 -0.41 18.60
CA THR A 29 6.88 -0.95 19.93
C THR A 29 5.61 -1.00 20.79
N TRP A 30 4.85 0.09 20.79
CA TRP A 30 3.62 0.18 21.58
C TRP A 30 2.57 -0.84 21.12
N MET A 31 2.37 -0.99 19.79
CA MET A 31 1.42 -1.96 19.23
C MET A 31 1.81 -3.40 19.55
N LEU A 32 3.09 -3.75 19.40
CA LEU A 32 3.56 -5.09 19.77
C LEU A 32 3.36 -5.36 21.26
N ASP A 33 3.67 -4.40 22.13
CA ASP A 33 3.46 -4.51 23.57
C ASP A 33 1.97 -4.66 23.93
N PHE A 34 1.08 -3.97 23.21
CA PHE A 34 -0.35 -4.12 23.36
C PHE A 34 -0.78 -5.57 23.07
N PHE A 35 -0.33 -6.17 21.97
CA PHE A 35 -0.66 -7.55 21.63
C PHE A 35 -0.06 -8.54 22.61
N ARG A 36 1.20 -8.43 22.96
CA ARG A 36 1.88 -9.33 23.91
C ARG A 36 1.26 -9.36 25.31
N LYS A 37 0.55 -8.31 25.69
CA LYS A 37 -0.21 -8.28 26.96
C LYS A 37 -1.51 -9.08 26.91
N GLN A 38 -2.03 -9.43 25.72
CA GLN A 38 -3.25 -10.23 25.61
C GLN A 38 -2.98 -11.70 25.96
N PRO A 39 -3.86 -12.38 26.72
CA PRO A 39 -3.67 -13.78 27.12
C PRO A 39 -3.45 -14.74 25.95
N TYR A 40 -4.09 -14.47 24.81
CA TYR A 40 -3.93 -15.26 23.59
C TYR A 40 -2.48 -15.25 23.09
N PHE A 41 -1.86 -14.09 22.97
CA PHE A 41 -0.49 -13.96 22.52
C PHE A 41 0.56 -14.35 23.58
N GLN A 42 0.16 -14.45 24.85
CA GLN A 42 0.98 -15.10 25.87
C GLN A 42 0.99 -16.62 25.69
N THR A 43 -0.12 -17.18 25.20
CA THR A 43 -0.26 -18.62 24.90
C THR A 43 0.42 -18.97 23.57
N TYR A 44 0.34 -18.08 22.58
CA TYR A 44 0.86 -18.25 21.21
C TYR A 44 1.81 -17.09 20.84
N PRO A 45 3.00 -16.99 21.47
CA PRO A 45 3.90 -15.86 21.28
C PRO A 45 4.46 -15.74 19.86
N GLU A 46 4.46 -16.82 19.09
CA GLU A 46 4.87 -16.89 17.69
C GLU A 46 3.85 -16.26 16.71
N ARG A 47 2.67 -15.84 17.21
CA ARG A 47 1.59 -15.27 16.38
C ARG A 47 1.54 -13.75 16.41
N CYS A 48 2.54 -13.09 16.96
CA CYS A 48 2.72 -11.64 16.82
C CYS A 48 4.19 -11.27 16.84
N GLY A 49 4.54 -10.21 16.09
CA GLY A 49 5.94 -9.80 16.01
C GLY A 49 6.14 -8.50 15.24
N LEU A 50 7.42 -8.12 15.16
CA LEU A 50 7.93 -7.10 14.26
C LEU A 50 8.64 -7.80 13.10
N PHE A 51 8.37 -7.33 11.90
CA PHE A 51 9.08 -7.77 10.71
C PHE A 51 9.95 -6.60 10.21
N PRO A 52 11.29 -6.71 10.29
CA PRO A 52 12.19 -5.65 9.84
C PRO A 52 12.03 -5.40 8.33
N ILE A 53 11.85 -4.15 7.94
CA ILE A 53 11.76 -3.77 6.53
C ILE A 53 13.14 -3.91 5.88
N PRO A 54 13.29 -4.75 4.85
CA PRO A 54 14.57 -4.96 4.19
C PRO A 54 15.14 -3.68 3.59
N GLY A 55 16.35 -3.29 4.01
CA GLY A 55 17.05 -2.13 3.47
C GLY A 55 16.54 -0.76 3.96
N ASP A 56 15.61 -0.72 4.90
CA ASP A 56 15.14 0.55 5.47
C ASP A 56 16.22 1.23 6.32
N PRO A 57 16.65 2.47 5.98
CA PRO A 57 17.72 3.16 6.69
C PRO A 57 17.32 3.57 8.11
N LEU A 58 16.03 3.67 8.41
CA LEU A 58 15.49 4.01 9.73
C LEU A 58 15.24 2.77 10.60
N HIS A 59 15.48 1.56 10.06
CA HIS A 59 15.28 0.28 10.76
C HIS A 59 13.85 0.09 11.27
N ARG A 60 12.86 0.59 10.53
CA ARG A 60 11.44 0.44 10.85
C ARG A 60 10.95 -0.98 10.57
N ASN A 61 9.83 -1.32 11.16
CA ASN A 61 9.28 -2.65 11.09
C ASN A 61 7.80 -2.61 10.70
N THR A 62 7.32 -3.68 10.09
CA THR A 62 5.91 -3.99 10.04
C THR A 62 5.49 -4.68 11.32
N VAL A 63 4.44 -4.20 11.97
CA VAL A 63 3.81 -4.85 13.12
C VAL A 63 2.77 -5.83 12.60
N TRP A 64 2.81 -7.07 13.06
CA TRP A 64 1.80 -8.06 12.70
C TRP A 64 1.32 -8.87 13.90
N ALA A 65 0.06 -9.31 13.85
CA ALA A 65 -0.53 -10.18 14.85
C ALA A 65 -1.62 -11.06 14.21
N LEU A 66 -1.59 -12.35 14.49
CA LEU A 66 -2.47 -13.36 13.89
C LEU A 66 -3.31 -14.05 14.97
N VAL A 67 -4.62 -13.98 14.83
CA VAL A 67 -5.56 -14.80 15.61
C VAL A 67 -6.11 -15.89 14.70
N LYS A 68 -5.89 -17.14 15.08
CA LYS A 68 -6.31 -18.32 14.33
C LYS A 68 -6.89 -19.36 15.28
N CYS A 69 -8.01 -19.99 14.90
CA CYS A 69 -8.51 -21.17 15.60
C CYS A 69 -7.67 -22.37 15.18
N ASP A 70 -7.13 -23.10 16.14
CA ASP A 70 -6.56 -24.41 15.88
C ASP A 70 -7.74 -25.39 15.85
N GLY A 71 -8.07 -25.89 14.65
CA GLY A 71 -9.12 -26.91 14.49
C GLY A 71 -8.77 -28.18 15.26
N ALA A 72 -9.79 -28.98 15.57
CA ALA A 72 -9.68 -30.21 16.37
C ALA A 72 -8.84 -31.35 15.72
N ASP A 73 -8.07 -31.08 14.67
CA ASP A 73 -7.37 -32.09 13.88
C ASP A 73 -5.84 -32.11 14.05
N ASN A 74 -5.31 -31.55 15.13
CA ASN A 74 -3.92 -31.81 15.52
C ASN A 74 -3.88 -32.94 16.53
N GLU A 75 -3.91 -34.19 16.06
CA GLU A 75 -3.39 -35.31 16.84
C GLU A 75 -1.92 -35.04 17.16
N GLU A 76 -1.62 -35.20 18.43
CA GLU A 76 -0.35 -34.99 19.11
C GLU A 76 0.85 -35.55 18.31
N HIS A 77 1.73 -34.68 17.86
CA HIS A 77 3.13 -35.02 17.74
C HIS A 77 3.81 -34.77 19.09
N ASP A 78 3.60 -35.77 19.96
CA ASP A 78 4.30 -35.87 21.24
C ASP A 78 5.80 -36.12 20.96
N GLY A 79 6.62 -35.18 21.42
CA GLY A 79 8.06 -35.22 21.25
C GLY A 79 8.67 -36.41 21.96
N LYS A 80 8.94 -37.48 21.23
CA LYS A 80 9.94 -38.50 21.59
C LYS A 80 11.13 -38.39 20.63
N ALA A 81 12.22 -37.87 21.14
CA ALA A 81 13.52 -38.04 20.55
C ALA A 81 13.78 -39.54 20.34
N ALA A 82 13.90 -39.97 19.10
CA ALA A 82 14.44 -41.26 18.74
C ALA A 82 15.71 -41.04 17.90
N GLU A 83 16.82 -41.47 18.45
CA GLU A 83 18.10 -41.63 17.76
C GLU A 83 17.98 -42.64 16.62
N ASN A 84 18.64 -42.28 15.50
CA ASN A 84 19.16 -43.16 14.45
C ASN A 84 18.21 -44.14 13.75
N ASP A 85 17.83 -43.83 12.50
CA ASP A 85 18.27 -44.72 11.39
C ASP A 85 18.17 -43.98 10.03
N ILE A 86 19.23 -44.12 9.26
CA ILE A 86 19.37 -43.63 7.89
C ILE A 86 18.82 -44.74 6.98
N THR A 87 17.64 -44.56 6.43
CA THR A 87 17.15 -45.10 5.15
C THR A 87 15.64 -44.97 5.06
N ALA A 88 15.17 -43.98 4.31
CA ALA A 88 13.94 -44.02 3.48
C ALA A 88 13.70 -42.66 2.82
N ALA A 89 14.16 -42.55 1.59
CA ALA A 89 13.56 -41.66 0.64
C ALA A 89 12.20 -42.25 0.27
N GLU A 90 11.11 -41.63 0.71
CA GLU A 90 9.73 -41.78 0.26
C GLU A 90 8.79 -41.36 1.41
N ASP A 91 8.42 -40.11 1.46
CA ASP A 91 7.13 -39.57 1.85
C ASP A 91 7.19 -38.05 2.01
N LYS A 92 7.47 -37.35 0.90
CA LYS A 92 7.22 -35.88 0.82
C LYS A 92 5.78 -35.56 0.46
N ASN A 93 4.86 -36.52 0.44
CA ASN A 93 3.47 -36.35 0.00
C ASN A 93 2.42 -36.36 1.11
N ALA A 94 2.80 -36.45 2.39
CA ALA A 94 1.85 -36.47 3.50
C ALA A 94 1.51 -35.05 4.08
N ALA A 95 2.15 -33.96 3.61
CA ALA A 95 1.93 -32.59 4.09
C ALA A 95 0.86 -31.82 3.29
N LEU A 96 0.09 -32.46 2.42
CA LEU A 96 -0.74 -31.79 1.39
C LEU A 96 -2.25 -32.01 1.53
N THR A 97 -2.81 -32.11 2.75
CA THR A 97 -4.27 -32.30 2.92
C THR A 97 -4.97 -31.36 3.89
N ALA A 98 -4.29 -30.43 4.55
CA ALA A 98 -4.97 -29.46 5.39
C ALA A 98 -5.58 -28.34 4.53
N VAL A 99 -6.90 -28.14 4.61
CA VAL A 99 -7.57 -27.04 3.92
C VAL A 99 -7.03 -25.71 4.42
N PRO A 100 -6.61 -24.79 3.54
CA PRO A 100 -6.11 -23.47 3.96
C PRO A 100 -7.17 -22.70 4.76
N VAL A 101 -6.70 -21.97 5.78
CA VAL A 101 -7.59 -21.26 6.70
C VAL A 101 -8.05 -19.94 6.09
N PRO A 102 -9.37 -19.75 5.91
CA PRO A 102 -9.91 -18.47 5.43
C PRO A 102 -9.45 -17.32 6.31
N THR A 103 -8.77 -16.34 5.72
CA THR A 103 -8.10 -15.28 6.46
C THR A 103 -8.55 -13.91 5.98
N VAL A 104 -8.96 -13.06 6.93
CA VAL A 104 -9.14 -11.63 6.71
C VAL A 104 -7.89 -10.90 7.18
N VAL A 105 -7.43 -9.94 6.38
CA VAL A 105 -6.30 -9.07 6.73
C VAL A 105 -6.83 -7.70 7.12
N PHE A 106 -6.65 -7.31 8.37
CA PHE A 106 -6.77 -5.93 8.82
C PHE A 106 -5.47 -5.20 8.49
N MET A 107 -5.55 -4.17 7.68
CA MET A 107 -4.39 -3.49 7.12
C MET A 107 -4.47 -2.00 7.38
N GLY A 108 -3.34 -1.40 7.73
CA GLY A 108 -3.21 0.03 7.91
C GLY A 108 -1.77 0.47 8.10
N HIS A 109 -1.55 1.77 8.09
CA HIS A 109 -0.26 2.36 8.42
C HIS A 109 -0.29 2.99 9.82
N HIS A 110 0.90 3.21 10.38
CA HIS A 110 1.06 3.82 11.69
C HIS A 110 1.86 5.12 11.67
N ASP A 111 2.38 5.50 10.51
CA ASP A 111 2.95 6.81 10.30
C ASP A 111 1.85 7.87 10.05
N VAL A 112 2.21 9.12 10.24
CA VAL A 112 1.33 10.27 10.06
C VAL A 112 2.13 11.43 9.47
N VAL A 113 1.48 12.32 8.70
CA VAL A 113 2.15 13.51 8.17
C VAL A 113 2.53 14.50 9.29
N PRO A 114 3.49 15.42 9.06
CA PRO A 114 3.89 16.44 10.03
C PRO A 114 2.72 17.31 10.52
N ALA A 115 2.87 17.88 11.71
CA ALA A 115 1.84 18.70 12.35
C ALA A 115 2.01 20.21 12.14
N ASP A 116 2.88 20.65 11.24
CA ASP A 116 3.18 22.08 11.00
C ASP A 116 1.94 22.90 10.61
N VAL A 117 0.97 22.27 9.95
CA VAL A 117 -0.31 22.89 9.55
C VAL A 117 -1.16 23.34 10.73
N TYR A 118 -0.89 22.86 11.95
CA TYR A 118 -1.57 23.28 13.16
C TYR A 118 -1.08 24.62 13.70
N GLY A 119 0.02 25.19 13.16
CA GLY A 119 0.58 26.45 13.61
C GLY A 119 0.88 26.43 15.11
N ASP A 120 0.34 27.40 15.87
CA ASP A 120 0.55 27.50 17.33
C ASP A 120 -0.02 26.31 18.11
N ALA A 121 -0.97 25.54 17.53
CA ALA A 121 -1.53 24.35 18.15
C ALA A 121 -0.70 23.08 17.89
N ALA A 122 0.37 23.13 17.07
CA ALA A 122 1.19 21.98 16.71
C ALA A 122 1.75 21.19 17.92
N PRO A 123 2.17 21.82 19.05
CA PRO A 123 2.64 21.06 20.22
C PRO A 123 1.60 20.10 20.83
N TRP A 124 0.33 20.34 20.59
CA TRP A 124 -0.77 19.50 21.09
C TRP A 124 -1.40 18.59 20.01
N ALA A 125 -0.94 18.66 18.76
CA ALA A 125 -1.56 17.95 17.63
C ALA A 125 -1.68 16.43 17.83
N PHE A 126 -0.78 15.84 18.62
CA PHE A 126 -0.74 14.41 18.93
C PHE A 126 -1.35 14.06 20.29
N ASP A 127 -1.96 14.99 20.97
CA ASP A 127 -2.64 14.77 22.24
C ASP A 127 -4.16 14.84 22.07
N LEU A 128 -4.80 13.66 21.98
CA LEU A 128 -6.22 13.50 21.74
C LEU A 128 -7.11 14.23 22.74
N ASP A 129 -6.64 14.36 24.00
CA ASP A 129 -7.44 14.92 25.09
C ASP A 129 -7.36 16.45 25.15
N THR A 130 -6.27 17.05 24.68
CA THR A 130 -6.01 18.48 24.86
C THR A 130 -6.07 19.29 23.56
N ILE A 131 -5.82 18.70 22.40
CA ILE A 131 -5.78 19.45 21.13
C ILE A 131 -7.02 20.30 20.87
N ALA A 132 -8.21 19.76 21.18
CA ALA A 132 -9.47 20.47 20.96
C ALA A 132 -9.54 21.85 21.67
N ALA A 133 -8.86 22.00 22.83
CA ALA A 133 -8.80 23.25 23.57
C ALA A 133 -7.88 24.31 22.95
N HIS A 134 -7.01 23.90 22.02
CA HIS A 134 -6.03 24.75 21.35
C HIS A 134 -6.44 25.12 19.91
N LEU A 135 -7.53 24.52 19.40
CA LEU A 135 -8.10 24.85 18.09
C LEU A 135 -9.11 25.98 18.19
N ASN A 136 -9.17 26.85 17.17
CA ASN A 136 -10.04 28.01 17.15
C ASN A 136 -10.50 28.35 15.73
N ARG A 137 -11.29 29.44 15.57
CA ARG A 137 -11.82 29.89 14.27
C ARG A 137 -10.76 30.40 13.28
N GLU A 138 -9.58 30.72 13.74
CA GLU A 138 -8.50 31.21 12.88
C GLU A 138 -7.74 30.04 12.24
N THR A 139 -7.70 28.90 12.94
CA THR A 139 -7.03 27.68 12.48
C THR A 139 -7.97 26.72 11.75
N LEU A 140 -9.28 26.78 12.00
CA LEU A 140 -10.27 25.85 11.46
C LEU A 140 -11.19 26.48 10.42
N SER A 141 -11.63 25.68 9.46
CA SER A 141 -12.78 26.02 8.61
C SER A 141 -14.05 26.19 9.45
N THR A 142 -15.05 26.90 8.91
CA THR A 142 -16.34 27.06 9.60
C THR A 142 -16.99 25.73 9.93
N GLU A 143 -16.87 24.75 9.04
CA GLU A 143 -17.40 23.40 9.24
C GLU A 143 -16.65 22.68 10.36
N ALA A 144 -15.32 22.65 10.32
CA ALA A 144 -14.50 22.01 11.33
C ALA A 144 -14.70 22.65 12.72
N TYR A 145 -14.87 23.97 12.78
CA TYR A 145 -15.17 24.65 14.03
C TYR A 145 -16.56 24.31 14.58
N THR A 146 -17.55 24.12 13.70
CA THR A 146 -18.90 23.68 14.11
C THR A 146 -18.84 22.25 14.67
N ASP A 147 -18.10 21.37 13.99
CA ASP A 147 -17.87 20.00 14.43
C ASP A 147 -17.13 19.92 15.78
N LEU A 148 -16.16 20.83 16.01
CA LEU A 148 -15.45 20.95 17.29
C LEU A 148 -16.42 21.29 18.44
N LEU A 149 -17.33 22.23 18.20
CA LEU A 149 -18.31 22.66 19.22
C LEU A 149 -19.41 21.62 19.49
N SER A 150 -19.68 20.72 18.53
CA SER A 150 -20.68 19.65 18.70
C SER A 150 -20.29 18.62 19.73
N GLY A 151 -18.98 18.38 19.93
CA GLY A 151 -18.46 17.31 20.77
C GLY A 151 -18.60 15.89 20.17
N GLU A 152 -19.11 15.78 18.93
CA GLU A 152 -19.30 14.51 18.22
C GLU A 152 -18.04 14.02 17.49
N TRP A 153 -16.99 14.83 17.51
CA TRP A 153 -15.76 14.56 16.78
C TRP A 153 -14.54 14.54 17.68
N LEU A 154 -13.59 13.66 17.35
CA LEU A 154 -12.25 13.64 17.90
C LEU A 154 -11.30 14.32 16.92
N PHE A 155 -10.47 15.21 17.41
CA PHE A 155 -9.52 16.00 16.61
C PHE A 155 -8.08 15.58 16.91
N GLY A 156 -7.19 15.86 15.96
CA GLY A 156 -5.76 15.74 16.12
C GLY A 156 -5.09 14.97 14.99
N ARG A 157 -3.79 15.13 14.85
CA ARG A 157 -3.01 14.47 13.80
C ARG A 157 -3.04 12.95 13.96
N GLY A 158 -3.43 12.24 12.89
CA GLY A 158 -3.53 10.79 12.85
C GLY A 158 -4.83 10.24 13.47
N CYS A 159 -5.66 11.06 14.15
CA CYS A 159 -6.90 10.55 14.72
C CYS A 159 -7.86 10.00 13.66
N CYS A 160 -7.75 10.50 12.43
CA CYS A 160 -8.51 10.09 11.27
C CYS A 160 -7.66 9.24 10.34
N ASP A 161 -6.53 9.76 9.90
CA ASP A 161 -5.60 9.16 8.93
C ASP A 161 -4.34 8.66 9.63
N MET A 162 -4.22 7.31 9.82
CA MET A 162 -5.37 6.36 9.88
C MET A 162 -5.38 5.61 11.22
N LEU A 163 -4.76 6.21 12.29
CA LEU A 163 -4.65 5.57 13.60
C LEU A 163 -6.01 5.27 14.24
N GLY A 164 -7.06 6.05 13.89
CA GLY A 164 -8.43 5.77 14.36
C GLY A 164 -8.93 4.42 13.87
N GLY A 165 -8.83 4.17 12.58
CA GLY A 165 -9.20 2.89 11.98
C GLY A 165 -8.34 1.73 12.51
N THR A 166 -7.03 1.96 12.62
CA THR A 166 -6.07 1.02 13.20
C THR A 166 -6.43 0.65 14.64
N ALA A 167 -6.85 1.62 15.47
CA ALA A 167 -7.29 1.38 16.84
C ALA A 167 -8.52 0.46 16.92
N VAL A 168 -9.47 0.61 15.98
CA VAL A 168 -10.64 -0.30 15.89
C VAL A 168 -10.20 -1.70 15.50
N GLN A 169 -9.33 -1.84 14.52
CA GLN A 169 -8.82 -3.14 14.08
C GLN A 169 -8.06 -3.86 15.19
N MET A 170 -7.22 -3.16 15.96
CA MET A 170 -6.52 -3.71 17.12
C MET A 170 -7.49 -4.18 18.22
N ALA A 171 -8.52 -3.39 18.52
CA ALA A 171 -9.53 -3.73 19.52
C ALA A 171 -10.35 -4.98 19.10
N LEU A 172 -10.71 -5.09 17.83
CA LEU A 172 -11.44 -6.24 17.28
C LEU A 172 -10.56 -7.50 17.23
N LEU A 173 -9.28 -7.37 16.92
CA LEU A 173 -8.35 -8.50 16.98
C LEU A 173 -8.22 -9.02 18.41
N ALA A 174 -8.11 -8.13 19.41
CA ALA A 174 -8.07 -8.52 20.82
C ALA A 174 -9.38 -9.19 21.27
N GLU A 175 -10.54 -8.70 20.83
CA GLU A 175 -11.85 -9.33 21.09
C GLU A 175 -11.91 -10.74 20.47
N GLN A 176 -11.43 -10.90 19.25
CA GLN A 176 -11.41 -12.21 18.59
C GLN A 176 -10.42 -13.17 19.26
N ALA A 177 -9.27 -12.68 19.69
CA ALA A 177 -8.26 -13.44 20.43
C ALA A 177 -8.85 -14.03 21.73
N GLU A 178 -9.63 -13.23 22.47
CA GLU A 178 -10.32 -13.70 23.68
C GLU A 178 -11.36 -14.78 23.36
N LYS A 179 -12.17 -14.61 22.30
CA LYS A 179 -13.17 -15.60 21.87
C LYS A 179 -12.53 -16.94 21.49
N VAL A 180 -11.44 -16.91 20.76
CA VAL A 180 -10.71 -18.14 20.37
C VAL A 180 -10.17 -18.86 21.60
N LEU A 181 -9.51 -18.15 22.49
CA LEU A 181 -8.95 -18.74 23.71
C LEU A 181 -10.04 -19.39 24.59
N GLN A 182 -11.23 -18.77 24.72
CA GLN A 182 -12.36 -19.34 25.45
C GLN A 182 -12.93 -20.61 24.79
N LYS A 183 -12.92 -20.71 23.44
CA LYS A 183 -13.32 -21.93 22.70
C LYS A 183 -12.33 -23.06 22.95
N ASP A 184 -11.04 -22.80 22.88
CA ASP A 184 -9.97 -23.78 23.11
C ASP A 184 -10.04 -24.36 24.54
N ASP A 185 -10.28 -23.52 25.55
CA ASP A 185 -10.45 -23.97 26.93
C ASP A 185 -11.69 -24.88 27.13
N LYS A 186 -12.79 -24.60 26.40
CA LYS A 186 -14.00 -25.42 26.46
C LYS A 186 -13.80 -26.76 25.78
N SER A 187 -13.12 -26.81 24.63
CA SER A 187 -12.82 -28.04 23.91
C SER A 187 -11.93 -28.98 24.73
N LYS A 188 -10.87 -28.45 25.35
CA LYS A 188 -9.98 -29.21 26.26
C LYS A 188 -10.71 -29.77 27.48
N LYS A 189 -11.66 -29.05 28.08
CA LYS A 189 -12.50 -29.52 29.21
C LYS A 189 -13.50 -30.60 28.78
N THR A 190 -13.99 -30.57 27.53
CA THR A 190 -14.94 -31.57 27.01
C THR A 190 -14.23 -32.87 26.62
N GLN A 191 -12.99 -32.83 26.16
CA GLN A 191 -12.18 -34.03 25.87
C GLN A 191 -11.77 -34.77 27.13
N ASN A 192 -11.44 -34.05 28.21
CA ASN A 192 -11.13 -34.67 29.53
C ASN A 192 -12.34 -35.28 30.25
N GLY A 193 -13.57 -35.07 29.76
CA GLY A 193 -14.80 -35.54 30.36
C GLY A 193 -15.53 -36.69 29.67
N LYS A 194 -15.05 -37.21 28.53
CA LYS A 194 -15.74 -38.26 27.76
C LYS A 194 -14.82 -39.38 27.27
N ASN A 195 -14.63 -40.39 28.14
CA ASN A 195 -14.40 -41.75 27.71
C ASN A 195 -15.76 -42.46 27.70
N VAL A 196 -16.60 -42.31 26.68
CA VAL A 196 -17.70 -43.22 26.36
C VAL A 196 -17.88 -43.26 24.84
N LEU A 197 -17.54 -44.40 24.26
CA LEU A 197 -17.78 -44.79 22.87
C LEU A 197 -19.30 -44.79 22.57
N VAL A 198 -19.72 -44.02 21.55
CA VAL A 198 -20.97 -44.28 20.84
C VAL A 198 -20.70 -44.03 19.35
N GLU A 199 -20.59 -45.14 18.64
CA GLU A 199 -20.59 -45.13 17.17
C GLU A 199 -21.95 -44.69 16.64
N LYS A 200 -21.97 -43.74 15.68
CA LYS A 200 -23.13 -43.48 14.83
C LYS A 200 -22.70 -43.52 13.33
N PRO A 201 -23.57 -44.08 12.46
CA PRO A 201 -23.17 -44.41 11.08
C PRO A 201 -23.15 -43.18 10.17
N VAL A 202 -22.14 -43.14 9.31
CA VAL A 202 -21.92 -42.18 8.24
C VAL A 202 -22.95 -42.38 7.16
N LYS A 203 -23.75 -41.35 6.82
CA LYS A 203 -24.50 -41.28 5.58
C LYS A 203 -23.71 -40.55 4.52
N THR A 204 -23.29 -41.29 3.52
CA THR A 204 -22.72 -40.77 2.28
C THR A 204 -23.78 -40.11 1.42
N LEU A 205 -23.63 -38.82 1.13
CA LEU A 205 -24.39 -38.13 0.05
C LEU A 205 -23.40 -37.86 -1.09
N ARG A 206 -23.76 -38.38 -2.27
CA ARG A 206 -23.08 -38.08 -3.56
C ARG A 206 -23.62 -36.77 -4.11
N PRO A 207 -22.80 -35.89 -4.71
CA PRO A 207 -23.29 -34.73 -5.44
C PRO A 207 -23.75 -35.11 -6.86
N GLY A 208 -24.93 -34.67 -7.24
CA GLY A 208 -25.38 -34.63 -8.64
C GLY A 208 -25.16 -33.23 -9.23
N PRO A 209 -25.00 -33.11 -10.54
CA PRO A 209 -24.85 -31.82 -11.20
C PRO A 209 -26.23 -31.27 -11.53
N ASP A 210 -26.46 -29.96 -11.26
CA ASP A 210 -27.33 -29.13 -12.09
C ASP A 210 -27.44 -27.68 -11.60
N GLU A 211 -27.24 -26.83 -12.56
CA GLU A 211 -27.75 -25.47 -12.82
C GLU A 211 -28.11 -24.54 -11.66
N ALA A 212 -27.28 -23.49 -11.53
CA ALA A 212 -27.55 -22.32 -10.68
C ALA A 212 -28.60 -21.42 -11.37
N VAL A 213 -29.80 -21.44 -10.85
CA VAL A 213 -30.79 -20.37 -11.02
C VAL A 213 -30.53 -19.34 -9.94
N VAL A 214 -30.26 -18.11 -10.34
CA VAL A 214 -30.13 -16.97 -9.41
C VAL A 214 -31.55 -16.51 -9.09
N ASP A 215 -31.98 -16.77 -7.85
CA ASP A 215 -33.24 -16.27 -7.31
C ASP A 215 -32.94 -15.13 -6.33
N ASP A 216 -33.74 -14.04 -6.38
CA ASP A 216 -33.62 -12.83 -5.56
C ASP A 216 -34.10 -13.04 -4.10
N GLY A 217 -33.62 -14.08 -3.46
CA GLY A 217 -34.04 -14.56 -2.13
C GLY A 217 -33.09 -14.19 -0.99
N ASP A 218 -33.60 -13.35 -0.14
CA ASP A 218 -33.47 -13.28 1.31
C ASP A 218 -32.07 -13.08 2.00
N GLU A 219 -32.03 -12.02 2.82
CA GLU A 219 -30.96 -11.71 3.80
C GLU A 219 -30.62 -12.89 4.75
N GLU A 220 -31.55 -13.81 4.97
CA GLU A 220 -31.33 -15.02 5.80
C GLU A 220 -30.27 -15.98 5.23
N GLU A 221 -30.03 -16.00 3.91
CA GLU A 221 -29.01 -16.85 3.30
C GLU A 221 -27.58 -16.34 3.49
N LEU A 222 -27.41 -15.02 3.61
CA LEU A 222 -26.09 -14.37 3.86
C LEU A 222 -25.68 -14.42 5.34
N PHE A 223 -26.62 -14.39 6.26
CA PHE A 223 -26.39 -14.24 7.70
C PHE A 223 -27.05 -15.35 8.54
N GLY A 224 -27.52 -16.44 7.94
CA GLY A 224 -28.28 -17.48 8.60
C GLY A 224 -27.51 -18.26 9.70
N PRO A 225 -28.23 -18.80 10.72
CA PRO A 225 -27.63 -19.40 11.92
C PRO A 225 -26.82 -20.69 11.71
N GLY A 226 -26.71 -21.18 10.46
CA GLY A 226 -25.92 -22.38 10.12
C GLY A 226 -24.43 -22.17 9.90
N LYS A 227 -23.94 -20.93 9.82
CA LYS A 227 -22.51 -20.59 9.61
C LYS A 227 -21.77 -20.20 10.90
N ALA A 228 -22.43 -20.29 12.07
CA ALA A 228 -21.91 -19.77 13.34
C ALA A 228 -20.67 -20.51 13.90
N ASP A 229 -20.23 -21.62 13.31
CA ASP A 229 -19.11 -22.43 13.79
C ASP A 229 -17.86 -22.44 12.89
N THR A 230 -17.88 -21.73 11.76
CA THR A 230 -16.68 -21.60 10.94
C THR A 230 -15.74 -20.58 11.56
N CYS A 231 -14.56 -21.02 11.94
CA CYS A 231 -13.53 -20.21 12.58
C CYS A 231 -12.42 -19.94 11.55
N GLY A 232 -12.39 -18.72 11.00
CA GLY A 232 -11.30 -18.27 10.16
C GLY A 232 -10.14 -17.69 10.96
N ALA A 233 -9.17 -17.15 10.26
CA ALA A 233 -8.07 -16.39 10.84
C ALA A 233 -8.26 -14.88 10.60
N LEU A 234 -7.74 -14.09 11.52
CA LEU A 234 -7.68 -12.64 11.43
C LEU A 234 -6.22 -12.20 11.60
N LEU A 235 -5.65 -11.65 10.54
CA LEU A 235 -4.31 -11.09 10.53
C LEU A 235 -4.39 -9.57 10.65
N PHE A 236 -3.69 -8.98 11.58
CA PHE A 236 -3.45 -7.55 11.67
C PHE A 236 -2.07 -7.24 11.08
N LEU A 237 -2.01 -6.22 10.24
CA LEU A 237 -0.79 -5.72 9.60
C LEU A 237 -0.78 -4.20 9.69
N SER A 238 0.24 -3.63 10.35
CA SER A 238 0.45 -2.19 10.38
C SER A 238 1.85 -1.87 9.89
N VAL A 239 1.93 -1.02 8.88
CA VAL A 239 3.16 -0.71 8.14
C VAL A 239 3.61 0.72 8.35
N PRO A 240 4.92 1.03 8.27
CA PRO A 240 5.46 2.40 8.26
C PRO A 240 5.44 3.00 6.84
N ASP A 241 5.61 4.32 6.74
CA ASP A 241 5.99 5.05 5.51
C ASP A 241 4.92 5.09 4.42
N GLU A 242 3.65 4.89 4.73
CA GLU A 242 2.57 5.01 3.75
C GLU A 242 2.52 6.42 3.17
N GLU A 243 2.63 7.42 4.03
CA GLU A 243 2.55 8.85 3.74
C GLU A 243 3.72 9.40 2.89
N SER A 244 4.67 8.53 2.52
CA SER A 244 5.84 8.89 1.71
C SER A 244 6.05 7.96 0.52
N PHE A 245 6.57 6.75 0.76
CA PHE A 245 7.02 5.83 -0.30
C PHE A 245 6.50 4.40 -0.14
N SER A 246 5.64 4.12 0.83
CA SER A 246 5.09 2.79 1.14
C SER A 246 6.18 1.72 1.29
N VAL A 247 7.31 2.07 1.89
CA VAL A 247 8.41 1.10 2.08
C VAL A 247 7.97 -0.06 2.94
N GLY A 248 7.09 0.20 3.92
CA GLY A 248 6.52 -0.80 4.80
C GLY A 248 5.72 -1.86 4.05
N MET A 249 4.74 -1.45 3.25
CA MET A 249 3.90 -2.40 2.52
C MET A 249 4.69 -3.16 1.45
N ARG A 250 5.57 -2.46 0.72
CA ARG A 250 6.45 -3.12 -0.27
C ARG A 250 7.35 -4.18 0.36
N GLY A 251 7.91 -3.89 1.54
CA GLY A 251 8.74 -4.83 2.30
C GLY A 251 7.94 -5.98 2.90
N SER A 252 6.66 -5.77 3.23
CA SER A 252 5.79 -6.77 3.87
C SER A 252 5.30 -7.88 2.94
N LEU A 253 5.54 -7.79 1.64
CA LEU A 253 5.12 -8.85 0.71
C LEU A 253 5.74 -10.20 1.05
N SER A 254 7.02 -10.22 1.42
CA SER A 254 7.70 -11.45 1.86
C SER A 254 7.21 -11.95 3.22
N LEU A 255 6.78 -11.05 4.11
CA LEU A 255 6.13 -11.43 5.36
C LEU A 255 4.79 -12.14 5.08
N LEU A 256 3.95 -11.57 4.22
CA LEU A 256 2.66 -12.16 3.86
C LEU A 256 2.83 -13.56 3.25
N GLU A 257 3.80 -13.75 2.34
CA GLU A 257 4.15 -15.06 1.79
C GLU A 257 4.60 -16.05 2.88
N GLY A 258 5.47 -15.62 3.79
CA GLY A 258 5.95 -16.44 4.89
C GLY A 258 4.84 -16.85 5.87
N LEU A 259 3.92 -15.92 6.20
CA LEU A 259 2.79 -16.21 7.08
C LEU A 259 1.76 -17.15 6.41
N GLU A 260 1.51 -16.98 5.09
CA GLU A 260 0.65 -17.86 4.30
C GLU A 260 1.17 -19.31 4.39
N GLU A 261 2.45 -19.51 4.17
CA GLU A 261 3.09 -20.83 4.23
C GLU A 261 3.13 -21.38 5.67
N GLN A 262 3.62 -20.59 6.63
CA GLN A 262 3.83 -21.02 8.01
C GLN A 262 2.51 -21.43 8.71
N PHE A 263 1.42 -20.69 8.47
CA PHE A 263 0.15 -20.88 9.15
C PHE A 263 -0.95 -21.46 8.26
N ASN A 264 -0.63 -21.85 7.02
CA ASN A 264 -1.56 -22.36 6.01
C ASN A 264 -2.78 -21.43 5.82
N LEU A 265 -2.53 -20.16 5.51
CA LEU A 265 -3.56 -19.13 5.38
C LEU A 265 -4.09 -19.06 3.93
N ASP A 266 -5.38 -18.68 3.79
CA ASP A 266 -6.01 -18.31 2.52
C ASP A 266 -6.52 -16.86 2.65
N TYR A 267 -5.76 -15.90 2.16
CA TYR A 267 -6.11 -14.48 2.22
C TYR A 267 -7.31 -14.20 1.32
N ARG A 268 -8.48 -14.01 1.92
CA ARG A 268 -9.75 -13.83 1.21
C ARG A 268 -10.17 -12.39 1.03
N LEU A 269 -9.82 -11.54 1.99
CA LEU A 269 -10.18 -10.13 2.00
C LEU A 269 -9.20 -9.35 2.86
N ALA A 270 -8.70 -8.22 2.36
CA ALA A 270 -8.07 -7.21 3.17
C ALA A 270 -9.03 -6.04 3.43
N ILE A 271 -8.97 -5.45 4.61
CA ILE A 271 -9.70 -4.25 4.98
C ILE A 271 -8.68 -3.21 5.41
N CYS A 272 -8.42 -2.26 4.52
CA CYS A 272 -7.56 -1.12 4.79
C CYS A 272 -8.38 -0.06 5.53
N ALA A 273 -7.92 0.32 6.72
CA ALA A 273 -8.67 1.18 7.63
C ALA A 273 -8.59 2.69 7.28
N GLU A 274 -8.26 3.01 6.03
CA GLU A 274 -8.28 4.37 5.50
C GLU A 274 -9.61 5.07 5.75
N PRO A 275 -9.60 6.30 6.24
CA PRO A 275 -10.82 7.01 6.58
C PRO A 275 -11.67 7.29 5.35
N ASN A 276 -12.96 7.18 5.50
CA ASN A 276 -13.89 7.38 4.41
C ASN A 276 -14.75 8.62 4.63
N GLN A 277 -15.10 9.26 3.53
CA GLN A 277 -16.03 10.38 3.52
C GLN A 277 -17.47 9.89 3.37
N ARG A 278 -18.43 10.70 3.81
CA ARG A 278 -19.84 10.51 3.48
C ARG A 278 -20.25 11.43 2.31
N LEU A 279 -21.22 10.98 1.55
CA LEU A 279 -21.86 11.81 0.52
C LEU A 279 -22.60 13.00 1.14
N ALA A 280 -23.08 13.89 0.28
CA ALA A 280 -23.80 15.11 0.71
C ALA A 280 -25.09 14.82 1.50
N ASP A 281 -25.64 13.61 1.45
CA ASP A 281 -26.76 13.15 2.27
C ASP A 281 -26.40 12.95 3.76
N GLY A 282 -25.11 12.96 4.09
CA GLY A 282 -24.57 12.77 5.44
C GLY A 282 -24.70 11.34 5.98
N LYS A 283 -25.14 10.38 5.17
CA LYS A 283 -25.43 9.00 5.55
C LYS A 283 -24.60 7.99 4.77
N THR A 284 -24.68 8.05 3.44
CA THR A 284 -24.01 7.12 2.53
C THR A 284 -22.49 7.28 2.62
N GLN A 285 -21.81 6.25 3.08
CA GLN A 285 -20.36 6.24 3.18
C GLN A 285 -19.75 5.77 1.85
N VAL A 286 -18.69 6.44 1.39
CA VAL A 286 -17.95 6.02 0.20
C VAL A 286 -16.93 4.96 0.61
N VAL A 287 -16.91 3.83 -0.08
CA VAL A 287 -15.94 2.73 0.09
C VAL A 287 -15.27 2.49 -1.25
N TYR A 288 -14.00 2.11 -1.24
CA TYR A 288 -13.30 1.82 -2.48
C TYR A 288 -12.86 0.36 -2.54
N SER A 289 -12.95 -0.23 -3.75
CA SER A 289 -12.56 -1.62 -4.04
C SER A 289 -11.31 -1.73 -4.92
N GLY A 290 -10.66 -0.61 -5.17
CA GLY A 290 -9.42 -0.52 -5.94
C GLY A 290 -8.62 0.72 -5.58
N SER A 291 -7.38 0.76 -6.01
CA SER A 291 -6.44 1.88 -5.87
C SER A 291 -5.90 2.29 -7.23
N ILE A 292 -5.79 3.59 -7.47
CA ILE A 292 -5.18 4.08 -8.71
C ILE A 292 -3.69 3.73 -8.75
N GLY A 293 -3.18 3.55 -9.97
CA GLY A 293 -1.76 3.45 -10.20
C GLY A 293 -1.08 4.81 -10.29
N LYS A 294 0.20 4.87 -9.96
CA LYS A 294 1.03 6.07 -10.09
C LYS A 294 2.37 5.72 -10.71
N LEU A 295 2.74 6.48 -11.73
CA LEU A 295 4.05 6.44 -12.40
C LEU A 295 4.66 7.83 -12.41
N LEU A 296 6.00 7.89 -12.35
CA LEU A 296 6.77 9.13 -12.51
C LEU A 296 7.65 9.05 -13.77
N PRO A 297 7.13 9.35 -14.96
CA PRO A 297 7.95 9.57 -16.14
C PRO A 297 8.98 10.68 -15.92
N VAL A 298 10.22 10.40 -16.31
CA VAL A 298 11.35 11.32 -16.22
C VAL A 298 11.93 11.53 -17.61
N VAL A 299 12.15 12.79 -17.99
CA VAL A 299 12.71 13.18 -19.27
C VAL A 299 13.97 14.02 -19.05
N LEU A 300 15.11 13.53 -19.51
CA LEU A 300 16.38 14.26 -19.55
C LEU A 300 16.69 14.61 -21.00
N VAL A 301 16.92 15.89 -21.30
CA VAL A 301 17.31 16.39 -22.61
C VAL A 301 18.74 16.89 -22.56
N GLN A 302 19.62 16.35 -23.40
CA GLN A 302 20.94 16.88 -23.66
C GLN A 302 20.91 17.70 -24.95
N GLY A 303 21.31 18.94 -24.86
CA GLY A 303 21.41 19.85 -25.99
C GLY A 303 22.81 19.91 -26.62
N LYS A 304 23.05 20.95 -27.38
CA LYS A 304 24.39 21.31 -27.90
C LYS A 304 24.76 22.67 -27.33
N LEU A 305 25.76 22.67 -26.45
CA LEU A 305 26.23 23.86 -25.77
C LEU A 305 26.97 24.79 -26.74
N VAL A 306 26.52 26.04 -26.80
CA VAL A 306 27.17 27.15 -27.50
C VAL A 306 26.92 28.45 -26.74
N GLN A 307 27.68 29.49 -27.02
CA GLN A 307 27.38 30.85 -26.58
C GLN A 307 26.05 31.34 -27.17
N VAL A 308 25.27 32.11 -26.46
CA VAL A 308 23.94 32.59 -26.88
C VAL A 308 24.01 33.31 -28.26
N GLY A 309 25.10 34.06 -28.54
CA GLY A 309 25.33 34.70 -29.83
C GLY A 309 25.40 33.72 -31.00
N SER A 310 25.81 32.47 -30.78
CA SER A 310 25.88 31.38 -31.75
C SER A 310 24.67 30.44 -31.66
N TYR A 311 23.52 30.89 -31.18
CA TYR A 311 22.33 30.07 -30.93
C TYR A 311 21.97 29.09 -32.09
N ARG A 312 22.14 29.52 -33.35
CA ARG A 312 21.80 28.70 -34.53
C ARG A 312 22.71 27.49 -34.74
N GLU A 313 23.90 27.48 -34.12
CA GLU A 313 24.86 26.39 -34.17
C GLU A 313 24.68 25.40 -33.00
N GLY A 314 23.91 25.82 -32.00
CA GLY A 314 23.60 25.08 -30.78
C GLY A 314 22.21 24.49 -30.79
N LEU A 315 21.90 23.78 -29.71
CA LEU A 315 20.54 23.26 -29.45
C LEU A 315 20.21 23.45 -27.98
N ASN A 316 19.21 24.30 -27.71
CA ASN A 316 18.76 24.55 -26.35
C ASN A 316 17.89 23.38 -25.83
N PRO A 317 18.33 22.58 -24.85
CA PRO A 317 17.57 21.45 -24.33
C PRO A 317 16.27 21.88 -23.63
N LEU A 318 16.26 23.06 -22.99
CA LEU A 318 15.06 23.59 -22.35
C LEU A 318 13.95 23.88 -23.36
N GLY A 319 14.30 24.32 -24.58
CA GLY A 319 13.32 24.53 -25.65
C GLY A 319 12.65 23.24 -26.13
N ILE A 320 13.39 22.10 -26.15
CA ILE A 320 12.80 20.79 -26.45
C ILE A 320 11.92 20.34 -25.29
N LEU A 321 12.44 20.38 -24.06
CA LEU A 321 11.71 19.94 -22.86
C LEU A 321 10.40 20.71 -22.70
N SER A 322 10.41 22.04 -22.88
CA SER A 322 9.20 22.87 -22.76
C SER A 322 8.12 22.48 -23.78
N ARG A 323 8.49 22.07 -24.99
CA ARG A 323 7.55 21.56 -25.99
C ARG A 323 6.98 20.19 -25.61
N VAL A 324 7.81 19.31 -25.03
CA VAL A 324 7.33 18.01 -24.50
C VAL A 324 6.34 18.25 -23.38
N VAL A 325 6.64 19.17 -22.46
CA VAL A 325 5.71 19.59 -21.40
C VAL A 325 4.41 20.11 -22.00
N ALA A 326 4.47 21.08 -22.92
CA ALA A 326 3.27 21.64 -23.53
C ALA A 326 2.42 20.63 -24.33
N ALA A 327 3.04 19.53 -24.80
CA ALA A 327 2.34 18.47 -25.52
C ALA A 327 1.74 17.39 -24.61
N THR A 328 2.05 17.40 -23.32
CA THR A 328 1.67 16.34 -22.38
C THR A 328 1.01 16.85 -21.09
N GLU A 329 1.31 18.08 -20.65
CA GLU A 329 0.67 18.69 -19.47
C GLU A 329 -0.83 18.86 -19.73
N GLY A 330 -1.64 18.29 -18.85
CA GLY A 330 -3.10 18.39 -18.95
C GLY A 330 -3.68 17.76 -20.21
N ASP A 331 -2.99 16.81 -20.87
CA ASP A 331 -3.49 16.17 -22.09
C ASP A 331 -4.64 15.21 -21.76
N GLU A 332 -5.86 15.72 -21.87
CA GLU A 332 -7.10 14.97 -21.63
C GLU A 332 -7.26 13.73 -22.56
N THR A 333 -6.52 13.66 -23.67
CA THR A 333 -6.56 12.48 -24.55
C THR A 333 -5.89 11.27 -23.90
N PHE A 334 -5.13 11.48 -22.83
CA PHE A 334 -4.46 10.42 -22.09
C PHE A 334 -5.26 9.95 -20.87
N THR A 335 -6.32 10.65 -20.47
CA THR A 335 -7.17 10.21 -19.36
C THR A 335 -7.82 8.86 -19.64
N GLU A 336 -8.17 8.16 -18.58
CA GLU A 336 -8.89 6.89 -18.62
C GLU A 336 -10.26 7.02 -18.00
N ARG A 337 -11.20 6.20 -18.45
CA ARG A 337 -12.55 6.11 -17.87
C ARG A 337 -12.83 4.68 -17.45
N TYR A 338 -13.43 4.56 -16.28
CA TYR A 338 -13.93 3.29 -15.75
C TYR A 338 -15.30 3.55 -15.09
N GLY A 339 -16.38 3.09 -15.72
CA GLY A 339 -17.71 3.53 -15.35
C GLY A 339 -17.85 5.04 -15.43
N ASP A 340 -18.27 5.66 -14.33
CA ASP A 340 -18.38 7.12 -14.20
C ASP A 340 -17.10 7.79 -13.69
N GLU A 341 -16.09 7.01 -13.30
CA GLU A 341 -14.82 7.50 -12.81
C GLU A 341 -13.89 7.90 -13.96
N VAL A 342 -13.17 9.01 -13.80
CA VAL A 342 -12.25 9.54 -14.80
C VAL A 342 -10.91 9.82 -14.15
N SER A 343 -9.82 9.31 -14.71
CA SER A 343 -8.47 9.62 -14.20
C SER A 343 -8.08 11.06 -14.55
N VAL A 344 -7.10 11.60 -13.83
CA VAL A 344 -6.53 12.90 -14.16
C VAL A 344 -5.51 12.78 -15.31
N PRO A 345 -5.33 13.83 -16.13
CA PRO A 345 -4.28 13.87 -17.15
C PRO A 345 -2.87 13.91 -16.50
N PRO A 346 -1.78 13.74 -17.29
CA PRO A 346 -0.42 13.91 -16.78
C PRO A 346 -0.20 15.31 -16.20
N VAL A 347 0.49 15.39 -15.05
CA VAL A 347 0.77 16.64 -14.32
C VAL A 347 2.27 16.78 -14.08
N TRP A 348 2.90 17.78 -14.67
CA TRP A 348 4.32 18.05 -14.48
C TRP A 348 4.58 18.70 -13.12
N MET A 349 5.51 18.13 -12.38
CA MET A 349 5.87 18.56 -11.02
C MET A 349 7.19 19.35 -10.99
N TYR A 350 8.05 19.12 -12.00
CA TYR A 350 9.38 19.71 -12.02
C TYR A 350 9.86 19.85 -13.45
N VAL A 351 10.33 21.04 -13.82
CA VAL A 351 10.91 21.37 -15.12
C VAL A 351 11.97 22.45 -14.94
N ARG A 352 13.23 22.15 -15.27
CA ARG A 352 14.30 23.16 -15.24
C ARG A 352 15.47 22.80 -16.14
N ASP A 353 16.33 23.80 -16.41
CA ASP A 353 17.70 23.52 -16.87
C ASP A 353 18.56 23.02 -15.69
N LEU A 354 19.64 22.33 -16.03
CA LEU A 354 20.55 21.73 -15.04
C LEU A 354 21.88 22.51 -14.96
N LYS A 355 21.83 23.80 -15.20
CA LYS A 355 22.97 24.71 -15.10
C LYS A 355 23.16 25.16 -13.65
N GLU A 356 24.35 25.05 -13.10
CA GLU A 356 24.63 25.39 -11.72
C GLU A 356 24.82 26.89 -11.47
N GLY A 357 25.14 27.67 -12.53
CA GLY A 357 25.35 29.11 -12.40
C GLY A 357 25.02 29.88 -13.66
N TYR A 358 25.02 31.21 -13.59
CA TYR A 358 24.82 32.07 -14.74
C TYR A 358 26.10 32.25 -15.53
N ASP A 359 26.04 31.97 -16.85
CA ASP A 359 26.98 32.41 -17.85
C ASP A 359 26.24 32.68 -19.16
N PHE A 360 26.90 33.26 -20.16
CA PHE A 360 26.31 33.63 -21.44
C PHE A 360 26.34 32.46 -22.45
N SER A 361 25.93 31.26 -22.02
CA SER A 361 25.82 30.07 -22.87
C SER A 361 24.48 29.34 -22.69
N LEU A 362 24.12 28.55 -23.71
CA LEU A 362 22.97 27.62 -23.59
C LEU A 362 23.27 26.59 -22.49
N PRO A 363 22.26 26.09 -21.77
CA PRO A 363 22.46 24.98 -20.86
C PRO A 363 22.87 23.71 -21.62
N LYS A 364 23.72 22.88 -20.99
CA LYS A 364 24.09 21.57 -21.55
C LYS A 364 22.91 20.61 -21.52
N ARG A 365 22.14 20.65 -20.42
CA ARG A 365 21.02 19.73 -20.14
C ARG A 365 19.83 20.45 -19.55
N ALA A 366 18.65 19.88 -19.74
CA ALA A 366 17.41 20.22 -19.05
C ALA A 366 16.67 18.94 -18.69
N ALA A 367 15.92 18.96 -17.62
CA ALA A 367 15.18 17.77 -17.17
C ALA A 367 13.87 18.13 -16.51
N GLY A 368 12.97 17.16 -16.49
CA GLY A 368 11.70 17.25 -15.77
C GLY A 368 11.11 15.89 -15.49
N TYR A 369 10.12 15.89 -14.58
CA TYR A 369 9.31 14.71 -14.28
C TYR A 369 7.86 15.11 -13.99
N CYS A 370 6.95 14.16 -14.24
CA CYS A 370 5.52 14.34 -14.01
C CYS A 370 4.90 13.16 -13.27
N ASN A 371 3.76 13.40 -12.63
CA ASN A 371 2.87 12.35 -12.15
C ASN A 371 1.94 11.90 -13.27
N VAL A 372 1.79 10.60 -13.42
CA VAL A 372 0.80 9.96 -14.29
C VAL A 372 0.00 8.99 -13.44
N LEU A 373 -1.27 9.28 -13.23
CA LEU A 373 -2.20 8.39 -12.54
C LEU A 373 -2.90 7.50 -13.58
N THR A 374 -3.02 6.21 -13.26
CA THR A 374 -3.56 5.22 -14.20
C THR A 374 -4.66 4.39 -13.55
N PHE A 375 -5.64 3.97 -14.37
CA PHE A 375 -6.63 2.96 -14.01
C PHE A 375 -6.27 1.58 -14.57
N GLN A 376 -5.86 1.55 -15.83
CA GLN A 376 -5.56 0.32 -16.57
C GLN A 376 -4.27 0.41 -17.41
N LYS A 377 -3.80 1.63 -17.69
CA LYS A 377 -2.58 1.80 -18.49
C LYS A 377 -1.36 1.21 -17.80
N THR A 378 -0.68 0.36 -18.54
CA THR A 378 0.58 -0.27 -18.11
C THR A 378 1.75 0.69 -18.26
N PRO A 379 2.87 0.47 -17.56
CA PRO A 379 4.10 1.24 -17.76
C PRO A 379 4.56 1.28 -19.23
N ALA A 380 4.34 0.20 -19.99
CA ALA A 380 4.67 0.15 -21.41
C ALA A 380 3.84 1.14 -22.25
N GLN A 381 2.53 1.25 -21.95
CA GLN A 381 1.64 2.19 -22.64
C GLN A 381 1.97 3.64 -22.29
N VAL A 382 2.28 3.91 -21.00
CA VAL A 382 2.74 5.24 -20.55
C VAL A 382 4.05 5.61 -21.27
N MET A 383 5.04 4.71 -21.29
CA MET A 383 6.30 4.95 -22.01
C MET A 383 6.07 5.20 -23.51
N ALA A 384 5.23 4.40 -24.16
CA ALA A 384 4.92 4.56 -25.57
C ALA A 384 4.28 5.92 -25.89
N TYR A 385 3.37 6.39 -25.02
CA TYR A 385 2.75 7.71 -25.14
C TYR A 385 3.80 8.81 -25.08
N PHE A 386 4.66 8.85 -24.05
CA PHE A 386 5.68 9.89 -23.91
C PHE A 386 6.69 9.86 -25.06
N LEU A 387 7.16 8.66 -25.45
CA LEU A 387 8.08 8.53 -26.58
C LEU A 387 7.44 8.99 -27.91
N GLY A 388 6.14 8.75 -28.09
CA GLY A 388 5.39 9.27 -29.24
C GLY A 388 5.34 10.80 -29.26
N LYS A 389 5.01 11.43 -28.13
CA LYS A 389 4.99 12.90 -27.98
C LYS A 389 6.39 13.51 -28.18
N ILE A 390 7.43 12.90 -27.59
CA ILE A 390 8.83 13.32 -27.78
C ILE A 390 9.21 13.29 -29.27
N LYS A 391 8.91 12.19 -29.98
CA LYS A 391 9.20 12.08 -31.42
C LYS A 391 8.46 13.15 -32.21
N GLY A 392 7.17 13.40 -31.94
CA GLY A 392 6.43 14.46 -32.64
C GLY A 392 7.03 15.86 -32.42
N VAL A 393 7.48 16.18 -31.21
CA VAL A 393 8.18 17.44 -30.91
C VAL A 393 9.49 17.55 -31.71
N LEU A 394 10.21 16.45 -31.86
CA LEU A 394 11.51 16.44 -32.56
C LEU A 394 11.40 16.57 -34.08
N GLU A 395 10.25 16.29 -34.68
CA GLU A 395 10.02 16.54 -36.13
C GLU A 395 10.16 18.02 -36.50
N GLU A 396 9.93 18.92 -35.54
CA GLU A 396 10.10 20.37 -35.75
C GLU A 396 11.51 20.88 -35.39
N VAL A 397 12.41 19.99 -34.94
CA VAL A 397 13.77 20.36 -34.54
C VAL A 397 14.74 20.14 -35.70
N SER A 398 15.44 21.19 -36.09
CA SER A 398 16.36 21.16 -37.23
C SER A 398 17.66 20.35 -37.03
N HIS A 399 17.96 20.00 -35.77
CA HIS A 399 19.15 19.21 -35.41
C HIS A 399 18.76 17.74 -35.20
N PRO A 400 19.62 16.79 -35.58
CA PRO A 400 19.40 15.39 -35.24
C PRO A 400 19.49 15.20 -33.71
N VAL A 401 18.48 14.56 -33.12
CA VAL A 401 18.40 14.27 -31.69
C VAL A 401 18.15 12.77 -31.50
N THR A 402 19.02 12.12 -30.75
CA THR A 402 18.87 10.69 -30.44
C THR A 402 17.81 10.52 -29.33
N VAL A 403 16.83 9.67 -29.56
CA VAL A 403 15.83 9.30 -28.50
C VAL A 403 16.18 7.91 -27.98
N MET A 404 16.37 7.80 -26.70
CA MET A 404 16.67 6.52 -26.04
C MET A 404 15.93 6.39 -24.70
N THR A 405 15.73 5.16 -24.27
CA THR A 405 15.25 4.86 -22.92
C THR A 405 16.42 4.62 -21.98
N TRP A 406 16.17 4.65 -20.67
CA TRP A 406 17.20 4.31 -19.69
C TRP A 406 17.84 2.95 -19.95
N VAL A 407 17.04 1.91 -20.22
CA VAL A 407 17.61 0.58 -20.49
C VAL A 407 18.56 0.57 -21.68
N THR A 408 18.28 1.37 -22.72
CA THR A 408 19.17 1.51 -23.88
C THR A 408 20.48 2.19 -23.49
N LEU A 409 20.41 3.28 -22.75
CA LEU A 409 21.58 4.01 -22.25
C LEU A 409 22.43 3.11 -21.33
N TRP A 410 21.77 2.39 -20.43
CA TRP A 410 22.39 1.46 -19.51
C TRP A 410 23.12 0.31 -20.22
N GLN A 411 22.50 -0.27 -21.25
CA GLN A 411 23.11 -1.34 -22.05
C GLN A 411 24.38 -0.84 -22.78
N GLN A 412 24.37 0.38 -23.28
CA GLN A 412 25.56 1.00 -23.89
C GLN A 412 26.67 1.19 -22.84
N ALA A 413 26.32 1.68 -21.65
CA ALA A 413 27.28 1.85 -20.55
C ALA A 413 27.93 0.53 -20.14
N LYS A 414 27.15 -0.55 -20.04
CA LYS A 414 27.66 -1.91 -19.70
C LYS A 414 28.70 -2.43 -20.68
N GLN A 415 28.64 -2.03 -21.94
CA GLN A 415 29.60 -2.45 -22.97
C GLN A 415 30.88 -1.61 -22.95
N HIS A 416 30.90 -0.50 -22.23
CA HIS A 416 32.05 0.41 -22.18
C HIS A 416 33.13 -0.11 -21.23
N SER A 417 34.40 0.04 -21.61
CA SER A 417 35.53 -0.31 -20.76
C SER A 417 35.52 0.51 -19.46
N GLY A 418 35.76 -0.15 -18.31
CA GLY A 418 35.74 0.52 -16.99
C GLY A 418 34.35 0.61 -16.34
N PHE A 419 33.32 0.00 -16.94
CA PHE A 419 31.96 0.05 -16.40
C PHE A 419 31.86 -0.44 -14.94
N GLU A 420 32.49 -1.56 -14.60
CA GLU A 420 32.43 -2.12 -13.24
C GLU A 420 32.88 -1.13 -12.15
N LYS A 421 34.04 -0.49 -12.39
CA LYS A 421 34.54 0.53 -11.45
C LYS A 421 33.61 1.75 -11.39
N PHE A 422 33.16 2.23 -12.55
CA PHE A 422 32.22 3.35 -12.65
C PHE A 422 30.95 3.04 -11.86
N TRP A 423 30.42 1.82 -12.01
CA TRP A 423 29.16 1.47 -11.38
C TRP A 423 29.28 1.31 -9.87
N GLN A 424 30.33 0.68 -9.37
CA GLN A 424 30.60 0.60 -7.92
C GLN A 424 30.71 1.99 -7.25
N GLU A 425 31.38 2.93 -7.91
CA GLU A 425 31.46 4.32 -7.44
C GLU A 425 30.09 5.01 -7.49
N THR A 426 29.29 4.68 -8.49
CA THR A 426 27.95 5.24 -8.71
C THR A 426 26.99 4.75 -7.61
N GLU A 427 26.91 3.45 -7.34
CA GLU A 427 26.08 2.88 -6.27
C GLU A 427 26.43 3.43 -4.88
N ARG A 428 27.70 3.65 -4.61
CA ARG A 428 28.11 4.27 -3.35
C ARG A 428 27.57 5.71 -3.25
N LYS A 429 27.72 6.52 -4.32
CA LYS A 429 27.27 7.92 -4.32
C LYS A 429 25.73 8.01 -4.36
N GLU A 430 25.05 7.06 -4.99
CA GLU A 430 23.60 6.95 -4.97
C GLU A 430 23.06 6.84 -3.54
N ARG A 431 23.63 5.94 -2.73
CA ARG A 431 23.28 5.78 -1.31
C ARG A 431 23.57 7.05 -0.51
N GLU A 432 24.73 7.67 -0.72
CA GLU A 432 25.08 8.93 -0.06
C GLU A 432 24.05 10.04 -0.39
N LEU A 433 23.64 10.17 -1.67
CA LEU A 433 22.65 11.16 -2.09
C LEU A 433 21.28 10.96 -1.41
N LEU A 434 20.84 9.72 -1.30
CA LEU A 434 19.54 9.39 -0.69
C LEU A 434 19.58 9.50 0.84
N GLN A 435 20.60 8.93 1.48
CA GLN A 435 20.64 8.76 2.93
C GLN A 435 21.27 9.94 3.68
N GLU A 436 22.33 10.54 3.13
CA GLU A 436 23.07 11.63 3.78
C GLU A 436 22.65 13.01 3.27
N GLU A 437 22.44 13.16 1.95
CA GLU A 437 22.05 14.42 1.33
C GLU A 437 20.52 14.58 1.22
N HIS A 438 19.74 13.57 1.60
CA HIS A 438 18.28 13.55 1.57
C HIS A 438 17.67 13.94 0.20
N LYS A 439 18.33 13.52 -0.90
CA LYS A 439 17.79 13.71 -2.24
C LYS A 439 16.60 12.79 -2.49
N THR A 440 15.63 13.29 -3.25
CA THR A 440 14.46 12.52 -3.64
C THR A 440 14.78 11.50 -4.75
N PHE A 441 13.99 10.45 -4.86
CA PHE A 441 14.15 9.45 -5.94
C PHE A 441 14.18 10.06 -7.34
N PRO A 442 13.31 11.03 -7.73
CA PRO A 442 13.43 11.68 -9.03
C PRO A 442 14.74 12.44 -9.24
N GLU A 443 15.26 13.12 -8.21
CA GLU A 443 16.55 13.82 -8.31
C GLU A 443 17.71 12.85 -8.53
N VAL A 444 17.73 11.72 -7.79
CA VAL A 444 18.77 10.71 -7.95
C VAL A 444 18.63 9.97 -9.28
N THR A 445 17.40 9.71 -9.74
CA THR A 445 17.15 9.17 -11.08
C THR A 445 17.75 10.06 -12.15
N LEU A 446 17.51 11.36 -12.09
CA LEU A 446 18.08 12.34 -13.04
C LEU A 446 19.61 12.39 -12.95
N TRP A 447 20.15 12.33 -11.74
CA TRP A 447 21.59 12.29 -11.52
C TRP A 447 22.23 11.03 -12.14
N LEU A 448 21.61 9.85 -11.98
CA LEU A 448 22.07 8.60 -12.58
C LEU A 448 22.09 8.67 -14.11
N MET A 449 21.04 9.23 -14.73
CA MET A 449 20.97 9.42 -16.18
C MET A 449 22.09 10.35 -16.67
N GLN A 450 22.32 11.47 -15.98
CA GLN A 450 23.37 12.42 -16.32
C GLN A 450 24.77 11.80 -16.20
N ARG A 451 25.01 11.14 -15.05
CA ARG A 451 26.29 10.50 -14.75
C ARG A 451 26.62 9.41 -15.77
N THR A 452 25.63 8.67 -16.25
CA THR A 452 25.81 7.63 -17.26
C THR A 452 26.14 8.21 -18.65
N LEU A 453 25.49 9.31 -19.05
CA LEU A 453 25.86 10.04 -20.27
C LEU A 453 27.29 10.59 -20.21
N ASP A 454 27.70 11.11 -19.05
CA ASP A 454 29.06 11.64 -18.84
C ASP A 454 30.12 10.52 -18.85
N PHE A 455 29.82 9.35 -18.27
CA PHE A 455 30.69 8.18 -18.34
C PHE A 455 30.94 7.71 -19.77
N LEU A 456 29.90 7.74 -20.62
CA LEU A 456 30.02 7.41 -22.03
C LEU A 456 30.69 8.49 -22.88
N ASN A 457 31.03 9.66 -22.32
CA ASN A 457 31.42 10.86 -23.04
C ASN A 457 30.44 11.18 -24.20
N PHE A 458 29.12 10.98 -23.91
CA PHE A 458 28.08 11.19 -24.91
C PHE A 458 27.87 12.69 -25.13
N ASP A 459 28.30 13.21 -26.28
CA ASP A 459 28.31 14.65 -26.58
C ASP A 459 27.24 15.10 -27.61
N GLN A 460 26.52 14.14 -28.19
CA GLN A 460 25.48 14.43 -29.17
C GLN A 460 24.17 14.83 -28.49
N PRO A 461 23.29 15.63 -29.16
CA PRO A 461 21.97 15.90 -28.66
C PRO A 461 21.16 14.61 -28.46
N ALA A 462 20.49 14.49 -27.30
CA ALA A 462 19.71 13.32 -26.95
C ALA A 462 18.54 13.64 -26.02
N VAL A 463 17.50 12.82 -26.10
CA VAL A 463 16.45 12.72 -25.10
C VAL A 463 16.52 11.33 -24.48
N VAL A 464 16.67 11.27 -23.16
CA VAL A 464 16.61 10.03 -22.38
C VAL A 464 15.32 10.00 -21.61
N PHE A 465 14.54 8.94 -21.80
CA PHE A 465 13.31 8.66 -21.07
C PHE A 465 13.53 7.53 -20.06
N GLY A 466 12.95 7.68 -18.88
CA GLY A 466 12.89 6.64 -17.84
C GLY A 466 11.75 6.87 -16.87
N PHE A 467 11.74 6.08 -15.80
CA PHE A 467 10.85 6.26 -14.69
C PHE A 467 11.65 6.51 -13.40
N ALA A 468 11.04 7.26 -12.49
CA ALA A 468 11.53 7.36 -11.11
C ALA A 468 10.57 6.63 -10.16
N PRO A 469 11.06 6.09 -9.03
CA PRO A 469 10.21 5.66 -7.93
C PRO A 469 9.46 6.84 -7.28
N PRO A 470 8.38 6.56 -6.50
CA PRO A 470 7.76 5.25 -6.32
C PRO A 470 6.79 4.88 -7.43
N TYR A 471 6.62 3.58 -7.67
CA TYR A 471 5.59 3.01 -8.53
C TYR A 471 4.49 2.37 -7.70
N TYR A 472 3.26 2.76 -7.94
CA TYR A 472 2.07 2.13 -7.39
C TYR A 472 1.32 1.45 -8.54
N PRO A 473 1.15 0.12 -8.52
CA PRO A 473 0.29 -0.56 -9.49
C PRO A 473 -1.17 -0.11 -9.36
N ALA A 474 -1.86 0.08 -10.47
CA ALA A 474 -3.32 0.19 -10.44
C ALA A 474 -3.92 -1.18 -10.18
N VAL A 475 -4.82 -1.28 -9.20
CA VAL A 475 -5.41 -2.55 -8.79
C VAL A 475 -6.91 -2.42 -8.57
N ARG A 476 -7.64 -3.51 -8.87
CA ARG A 476 -9.09 -3.63 -8.66
C ARG A 476 -9.40 -5.01 -8.10
N SER A 477 -10.09 -5.06 -6.98
CA SER A 477 -10.45 -6.32 -6.32
C SER A 477 -11.38 -7.18 -7.18
N GLU A 478 -12.17 -6.58 -8.06
CA GLU A 478 -13.02 -7.25 -9.03
C GLU A 478 -12.26 -8.06 -10.10
N GLU A 479 -10.97 -7.80 -10.27
CA GLU A 479 -10.11 -8.48 -11.25
C GLU A 479 -9.05 -9.37 -10.59
N MET A 480 -9.07 -9.45 -9.27
CA MET A 480 -8.17 -10.31 -8.51
C MET A 480 -8.67 -11.75 -8.43
N LYS A 481 -7.87 -12.60 -7.83
CA LYS A 481 -8.19 -13.99 -7.54
C LYS A 481 -9.58 -14.09 -6.87
N ASP A 482 -10.46 -14.92 -7.44
CA ASP A 482 -11.78 -15.20 -6.91
C ASP A 482 -12.77 -14.00 -6.90
N ALA A 483 -12.88 -13.32 -8.05
CA ALA A 483 -13.80 -12.19 -8.24
C ALA A 483 -15.25 -12.50 -7.88
N ALA A 484 -15.70 -13.75 -8.07
CA ALA A 484 -17.06 -14.18 -7.71
C ALA A 484 -17.28 -14.12 -6.19
N ARG A 485 -16.31 -14.53 -5.40
CA ARG A 485 -16.35 -14.42 -3.93
C ARG A 485 -16.34 -12.96 -3.49
N PHE A 486 -15.52 -12.13 -4.13
CA PHE A 486 -15.49 -10.70 -3.82
C PHE A 486 -16.84 -10.01 -4.08
N ALA A 487 -17.58 -10.42 -5.13
CA ALA A 487 -18.93 -9.92 -5.39
C ALA A 487 -19.90 -10.21 -4.23
N VAL A 488 -19.75 -11.38 -3.56
CA VAL A 488 -20.52 -11.70 -2.34
C VAL A 488 -20.18 -10.74 -1.21
N TYR A 489 -18.89 -10.42 -1.02
CA TYR A 489 -18.46 -9.48 0.02
C TYR A 489 -18.98 -8.05 -0.24
N LYS A 490 -19.02 -7.61 -1.50
CA LYS A 490 -19.64 -6.32 -1.88
C LYS A 490 -21.13 -6.29 -1.53
N LYS A 491 -21.86 -7.35 -1.87
CA LYS A 491 -23.29 -7.45 -1.53
C LYS A 491 -23.51 -7.47 -0.01
N ALA A 492 -22.68 -8.21 0.73
CA ALA A 492 -22.75 -8.25 2.19
C ALA A 492 -22.48 -6.86 2.82
N LEU A 493 -21.45 -6.14 2.37
CA LEU A 493 -21.15 -4.81 2.88
C LEU A 493 -22.30 -3.83 2.62
N SER A 494 -22.88 -3.84 1.41
CA SER A 494 -24.03 -2.98 1.05
C SER A 494 -25.31 -3.31 1.83
N ALA A 495 -25.46 -4.56 2.29
CA ALA A 495 -26.58 -4.96 3.16
C ALA A 495 -26.37 -4.55 4.62
N LEU A 496 -25.13 -4.35 5.06
CA LEU A 496 -24.78 -4.02 6.44
C LEU A 496 -24.80 -2.52 6.73
N GLN A 497 -24.54 -1.70 5.71
CA GLN A 497 -24.45 -0.25 5.80
C GLN A 497 -24.81 0.43 4.49
N GLU A 498 -25.38 1.64 4.54
CA GLU A 498 -25.57 2.47 3.36
C GLU A 498 -24.20 2.90 2.81
N VAL A 499 -23.75 2.23 1.74
CA VAL A 499 -22.45 2.51 1.11
C VAL A 499 -22.59 2.74 -0.39
N GLU A 500 -21.77 3.64 -0.94
CA GLU A 500 -21.47 3.73 -2.36
C GLU A 500 -20.08 3.13 -2.58
N ILE A 501 -20.02 1.98 -3.25
CA ILE A 501 -18.74 1.32 -3.54
C ILE A 501 -18.22 1.84 -4.88
N LYS A 502 -17.18 2.65 -4.83
CA LYS A 502 -16.40 3.12 -5.99
C LYS A 502 -15.25 2.20 -6.28
N THR A 503 -14.82 2.19 -7.54
CA THR A 503 -13.73 1.31 -7.95
C THR A 503 -12.39 1.86 -7.53
N TYR A 504 -12.11 3.14 -7.80
CA TYR A 504 -10.79 3.70 -7.56
C TYR A 504 -10.78 4.73 -6.43
N PHE A 505 -9.96 4.47 -5.41
CA PHE A 505 -9.58 5.50 -4.47
C PHE A 505 -8.83 6.62 -5.21
N PRO A 506 -9.18 7.90 -5.02
CA PRO A 506 -8.64 9.00 -5.82
C PRO A 506 -7.19 9.39 -5.45
N GLY A 507 -6.59 8.75 -4.46
CA GLY A 507 -5.20 8.87 -4.03
C GLY A 507 -4.43 7.58 -4.23
N VAL A 508 -3.12 7.59 -4.03
CA VAL A 508 -2.32 6.38 -3.89
C VAL A 508 -2.50 5.80 -2.50
N SER A 509 -2.37 4.48 -2.37
CA SER A 509 -2.58 3.76 -1.12
C SER A 509 -1.73 2.50 -1.11
N ASP A 510 -1.39 2.01 0.06
CA ASP A 510 -0.74 0.72 0.29
C ASP A 510 -1.50 -0.45 -0.32
N CYS A 511 -2.82 -0.30 -0.54
CA CYS A 511 -3.62 -1.29 -1.24
C CYS A 511 -3.17 -1.55 -2.69
N SER A 512 -2.42 -0.64 -3.31
CA SER A 512 -1.75 -0.88 -4.60
C SER A 512 -0.80 -2.09 -4.56
N TYR A 513 -0.36 -2.48 -3.36
CA TYR A 513 0.50 -3.66 -3.16
C TYR A 513 -0.27 -4.90 -2.67
N CYS A 514 -1.60 -4.91 -2.77
CA CYS A 514 -2.40 -6.12 -2.56
C CYS A 514 -2.44 -7.07 -3.76
N GLY A 515 -2.03 -6.60 -4.94
CA GLY A 515 -1.99 -7.40 -6.16
C GLY A 515 -1.39 -6.65 -7.33
N ILE A 516 -1.29 -7.34 -8.44
CA ILE A 516 -0.94 -6.75 -9.74
C ILE A 516 -1.80 -7.41 -10.81
N PRO A 517 -2.44 -6.67 -11.71
CA PRO A 517 -3.29 -7.26 -12.74
C PRO A 517 -2.54 -8.29 -13.58
N GLU A 518 -3.22 -9.37 -13.95
CA GLU A 518 -2.63 -10.43 -14.78
C GLU A 518 -2.13 -9.85 -16.12
N GLY A 519 -0.93 -10.26 -16.54
CA GLY A 519 -0.28 -9.75 -17.76
C GLY A 519 0.41 -8.39 -17.63
N THR A 520 0.30 -7.70 -16.49
CA THR A 520 1.01 -6.43 -16.24
C THR A 520 2.41 -6.61 -15.64
N GLN A 521 2.86 -7.83 -15.43
CA GLN A 521 4.24 -8.19 -15.02
C GLN A 521 5.31 -7.80 -16.05
N ASN A 522 4.99 -6.81 -16.88
CA ASN A 522 5.91 -6.35 -17.92
C ASN A 522 7.14 -5.69 -17.27
N PRO A 523 8.36 -6.16 -17.54
CA PRO A 523 9.58 -5.62 -16.94
C PRO A 523 9.89 -4.18 -17.38
N VAL A 524 9.08 -3.57 -18.25
CA VAL A 524 9.31 -2.22 -18.80
C VAL A 524 9.57 -1.18 -17.72
N TYR A 525 8.80 -1.20 -16.61
CA TYR A 525 9.07 -0.29 -15.50
C TYR A 525 10.43 -0.59 -14.87
N GLN A 526 10.66 -1.83 -14.50
CA GLN A 526 11.88 -2.27 -13.81
C GLN A 526 13.15 -1.90 -14.58
N VAL A 527 13.20 -2.27 -15.85
CA VAL A 527 14.40 -2.04 -16.69
C VAL A 527 14.61 -0.57 -17.09
N ASN A 528 13.56 0.27 -16.98
CA ASN A 528 13.65 1.70 -17.28
C ASN A 528 13.63 2.61 -16.04
N THR A 529 13.79 2.04 -14.85
CA THR A 529 13.94 2.75 -13.57
C THR A 529 15.38 2.62 -13.10
N PRO A 530 16.20 3.68 -13.16
CA PRO A 530 17.61 3.63 -12.76
C PRO A 530 17.88 3.08 -11.36
N LEU A 531 17.00 3.36 -10.42
CA LEU A 531 17.09 2.95 -9.00
C LEU A 531 16.60 1.52 -8.74
N TRP A 532 16.04 0.83 -9.74
CA TRP A 532 15.48 -0.50 -9.53
C TRP A 532 16.55 -1.55 -9.23
N GLY A 533 16.31 -2.32 -8.16
CA GLY A 533 17.17 -3.42 -7.73
C GLY A 533 18.22 -3.02 -6.69
N ASN A 534 18.49 -1.72 -6.54
CA ASN A 534 19.41 -1.19 -5.52
C ASN A 534 18.60 -0.59 -4.36
N GLU A 535 18.25 0.69 -4.49
CA GLU A 535 17.59 1.45 -3.41
C GLU A 535 16.06 1.39 -3.49
N TYR A 536 15.52 0.84 -4.58
CA TYR A 536 14.09 0.68 -4.78
C TYR A 536 13.77 -0.65 -5.46
N HIS A 537 12.94 -1.46 -4.80
CA HIS A 537 12.37 -2.69 -5.37
C HIS A 537 11.16 -3.15 -4.55
N PHE A 538 10.40 -4.07 -5.08
CA PHE A 538 9.42 -4.89 -4.38
C PHE A 538 9.24 -6.23 -5.10
N ALA A 539 8.69 -7.21 -4.39
CA ALA A 539 8.53 -8.58 -4.89
C ALA A 539 7.34 -8.67 -5.87
N VAL A 540 7.57 -8.36 -7.16
CA VAL A 540 6.52 -8.37 -8.20
C VAL A 540 5.86 -9.75 -8.32
N ASP A 541 6.64 -10.83 -8.19
CA ASP A 541 6.12 -12.20 -8.26
C ASP A 541 5.22 -12.52 -7.06
N ALA A 542 5.54 -12.00 -5.87
CA ALA A 542 4.69 -12.10 -4.69
C ALA A 542 3.35 -11.39 -4.90
N LEU A 543 3.37 -10.18 -5.43
CA LEU A 543 2.14 -9.43 -5.79
C LEU A 543 1.25 -10.20 -6.76
N ALA A 544 1.85 -10.79 -7.79
CA ALA A 544 1.13 -11.56 -8.79
C ALA A 544 0.48 -12.84 -8.21
N ARG A 545 1.07 -13.41 -7.16
CA ARG A 545 0.59 -14.63 -6.52
C ARG A 545 -0.41 -14.35 -5.41
N LEU A 546 -0.16 -13.38 -4.55
CA LEU A 546 -0.99 -13.08 -3.39
C LEU A 546 -2.40 -12.64 -3.80
N GLN A 547 -2.55 -11.65 -4.67
CA GLN A 547 -3.84 -11.24 -5.24
C GLN A 547 -4.94 -11.10 -4.18
N ILE A 548 -4.72 -10.30 -3.15
CA ILE A 548 -5.61 -10.15 -2.00
C ILE A 548 -6.66 -9.08 -2.32
N PRO A 549 -7.93 -9.45 -2.57
CA PRO A 549 -8.98 -8.45 -2.77
C PRO A 549 -9.21 -7.64 -1.50
N PHE A 550 -9.59 -6.36 -1.66
CA PHE A 550 -9.67 -5.45 -0.53
C PHE A 550 -10.81 -4.44 -0.62
N PHE A 551 -11.13 -3.88 0.54
CA PHE A 551 -11.85 -2.61 0.67
C PHE A 551 -10.97 -1.58 1.38
N LEU A 552 -10.91 -0.35 0.83
CA LEU A 552 -10.54 0.81 1.63
C LEU A 552 -11.82 1.25 2.35
N PHE A 553 -11.88 0.90 3.61
CA PHE A 553 -13.06 1.09 4.44
C PHE A 553 -12.63 1.31 5.90
N GLY A 554 -12.74 2.54 6.35
CA GLY A 554 -12.45 2.97 7.72
C GLY A 554 -13.57 3.80 8.33
N PRO A 555 -13.35 4.39 9.50
CA PRO A 555 -14.34 5.26 10.13
C PRO A 555 -14.53 6.56 9.34
N TRP A 556 -15.67 7.22 9.54
CA TRP A 556 -15.96 8.51 8.92
C TRP A 556 -15.06 9.60 9.48
N GLY A 557 -14.30 10.24 8.58
CA GLY A 557 -13.39 11.32 8.91
C GLY A 557 -13.42 12.47 7.91
N ARG A 558 -12.71 13.56 8.26
CA ARG A 558 -12.65 14.79 7.46
C ARG A 558 -11.32 15.50 7.63
N ASP A 559 -11.01 16.38 6.65
CA ASP A 559 -9.88 17.30 6.64
C ASP A 559 -8.51 16.59 6.87
N LEU A 560 -8.31 15.44 6.20
CA LEU A 560 -7.05 14.73 6.21
C LEU A 560 -5.90 15.68 5.88
N HIS A 561 -4.76 15.51 6.56
CA HIS A 561 -3.54 16.31 6.40
C HIS A 561 -3.68 17.81 6.76
N GLN A 562 -4.85 18.26 7.24
CA GLN A 562 -5.11 19.64 7.63
C GLN A 562 -5.18 19.80 9.16
N ALA A 563 -5.20 21.06 9.64
CA ALA A 563 -5.37 21.34 11.06
C ALA A 563 -6.76 20.95 11.60
N GLY A 564 -7.73 20.79 10.70
CA GLY A 564 -9.09 20.33 11.02
C GLY A 564 -9.28 18.83 10.98
N GLU A 565 -8.22 18.04 10.89
CA GLU A 565 -8.29 16.58 10.86
C GLU A 565 -9.08 16.06 12.06
N ARG A 566 -10.12 15.28 11.75
CA ARG A 566 -11.05 14.76 12.75
C ARG A 566 -11.75 13.48 12.32
N VAL A 567 -12.07 12.63 13.28
CA VAL A 567 -12.87 11.41 13.09
C VAL A 567 -14.17 11.50 13.88
N ASN A 568 -15.28 11.05 13.27
CA ASN A 568 -16.57 11.04 13.96
C ASN A 568 -16.57 9.96 15.06
N ARG A 569 -16.91 10.37 16.29
CA ARG A 569 -16.87 9.50 17.47
C ARG A 569 -17.78 8.28 17.33
N TYR A 570 -19.03 8.47 16.89
CA TYR A 570 -19.99 7.37 16.73
C TYR A 570 -19.54 6.40 15.63
N SER A 571 -19.08 6.91 14.50
CA SER A 571 -18.53 6.07 13.44
C SER A 571 -17.34 5.24 13.91
N LEU A 572 -16.42 5.85 14.65
CA LEU A 572 -15.22 5.19 15.17
C LEU A 572 -15.53 4.09 16.17
N THR A 573 -16.45 4.35 17.14
CA THR A 573 -16.59 3.49 18.32
C THR A 573 -17.76 2.51 18.25
N GLU A 574 -18.74 2.75 17.37
CA GLU A 574 -19.97 1.96 17.28
C GLU A 574 -20.22 1.43 15.86
N GLU A 575 -20.33 2.32 14.86
CA GLU A 575 -20.77 1.94 13.52
C GLU A 575 -19.74 1.04 12.81
N TYR A 576 -18.51 1.53 12.63
CA TYR A 576 -17.45 0.80 11.95
C TYR A 576 -17.10 -0.54 12.61
N PRO A 577 -16.92 -0.64 13.94
CA PRO A 577 -16.69 -1.93 14.60
C PRO A 577 -17.83 -2.92 14.42
N ALA A 578 -19.08 -2.44 14.39
CA ALA A 578 -20.25 -3.30 14.21
C ALA A 578 -20.33 -3.91 12.81
N VAL A 579 -20.03 -3.09 11.78
CA VAL A 579 -19.97 -3.55 10.38
C VAL A 579 -18.84 -4.56 10.20
N LEU A 580 -17.64 -4.28 10.73
CA LEU A 580 -16.50 -5.20 10.62
C LEU A 580 -16.80 -6.57 11.23
N ARG A 581 -17.41 -6.63 12.44
CA ARG A 581 -17.77 -7.93 13.05
C ARG A 581 -18.67 -8.76 12.16
N LYS A 582 -19.68 -8.13 11.54
CA LYS A 582 -20.61 -8.83 10.65
C LYS A 582 -19.94 -9.26 9.35
N LEU A 583 -19.09 -8.39 8.79
CA LEU A 583 -18.35 -8.71 7.54
C LEU A 583 -17.38 -9.89 7.75
N LEU A 584 -16.71 -9.97 8.91
CA LEU A 584 -15.86 -11.11 9.25
C LEU A 584 -16.64 -12.44 9.20
N HIS A 585 -17.88 -12.48 9.72
CA HIS A 585 -18.72 -13.69 9.65
C HIS A 585 -19.12 -14.07 8.21
N CYS A 586 -19.17 -13.12 7.29
CA CYS A 586 -19.47 -13.40 5.88
C CYS A 586 -18.27 -14.00 5.14
N VAL A 587 -17.05 -13.70 5.59
CA VAL A 587 -15.81 -14.18 4.95
C VAL A 587 -15.45 -15.59 5.44
N TRP A 588 -15.76 -15.90 6.70
CA TRP A 588 -15.50 -17.19 7.35
C TRP A 588 -16.70 -18.12 7.16
#